data_4e4e6151d6b5fb46ca39c10fc9c8f4c2
#
_entry.id   4e4e6151d6b5fb46ca39c10fc9c8f4c2
#
_cell.length_a   1.000
_cell.length_b   1.000
_cell.length_c   1.000
_cell.angle_alpha   90.00
_cell.angle_beta   90.00
_cell.angle_gamma   90.00
#
_symmetry.space_group_name_H-M   'P 1'
#
loop_
_entity.id
_entity.type
_entity.pdbx_description
1 polymer ?
#
loop_
_entity_poly.entity_id
_entity_poly.type
_entity_poly.pdbx_seq_one_letter_code
_entity_poly.pdbx_strand_id
1 'polypeptide(L)'
;TMIQVVSAFSAVINGGKYYQPTVRLGRLTGDSEVKEDTPKLLSDKTLRPEVSETIRDMLYQARYLGAGGRYKDNGYYVGGKSGTAQKVDPKTGAYSDTLTTGTYIGFGADKTKTAKYVIMVRVDDARNGGYSGSAAAQPIFDNMSNFMIQYEGVSK
;
A
#
# COMPACT_ATOMS: atom_id res chain seq x y z
N THR A 1 -1.90 12.74 -5.84
CA THR A 1 -2.74 12.39 -4.67
C THR A 1 -2.44 10.96 -4.22
N MET A 2 -2.73 10.63 -2.94
CA MET A 2 -2.54 9.27 -2.42
C MET A 2 -3.33 8.24 -3.22
N ILE A 3 -4.56 8.54 -3.62
CA ILE A 3 -5.38 7.59 -4.40
C ILE A 3 -4.75 7.26 -5.77
N GLN A 4 -4.10 8.21 -6.42
CA GLN A 4 -3.38 7.94 -7.68
C GLN A 4 -2.19 7.00 -7.45
N VAL A 5 -1.44 7.20 -6.35
CA VAL A 5 -0.31 6.33 -6.00
C VAL A 5 -0.80 4.92 -5.66
N VAL A 6 -1.86 4.78 -4.87
CA VAL A 6 -2.49 3.48 -4.54
C VAL A 6 -2.97 2.78 -5.81
N SER A 7 -3.64 3.49 -6.72
CA SER A 7 -4.13 2.91 -7.98
C SER A 7 -2.99 2.44 -8.87
N ALA A 8 -1.92 3.23 -9.00
CA ALA A 8 -0.73 2.84 -9.75
C ALA A 8 -0.02 1.64 -9.12
N PHE A 9 0.15 1.65 -7.79
CA PHE A 9 0.75 0.53 -7.07
C PHE A 9 -0.10 -0.75 -7.18
N SER A 10 -1.43 -0.62 -7.14
CA SER A 10 -2.34 -1.75 -7.37
C SER A 10 -2.10 -2.40 -8.73
N ALA A 11 -1.93 -1.60 -9.79
CA ALA A 11 -1.61 -2.12 -11.12
C ALA A 11 -0.25 -2.85 -11.15
N VAL A 12 0.74 -2.36 -10.39
CA VAL A 12 2.06 -2.99 -10.29
C VAL A 12 1.99 -4.39 -9.68
N ILE A 13 1.10 -4.62 -8.70
CA ILE A 13 1.06 -5.88 -7.94
C ILE A 13 -0.05 -6.84 -8.37
N ASN A 14 -0.95 -6.45 -9.29
CA ASN A 14 -2.11 -7.26 -9.70
C ASN A 14 -2.00 -7.84 -11.13
N GLY A 15 -0.78 -7.93 -11.68
CA GLY A 15 -0.53 -8.43 -13.03
C GLY A 15 -0.64 -7.36 -14.12
N GLY A 16 -0.54 -6.08 -13.77
CA GLY A 16 -0.55 -4.97 -14.74
C GLY A 16 -1.92 -4.43 -15.09
N LYS A 17 -2.97 -4.76 -14.34
CA LYS A 17 -4.33 -4.29 -14.56
C LYS A 17 -4.56 -2.97 -13.84
N TYR A 18 -4.80 -1.89 -14.58
CA TYR A 18 -5.08 -0.58 -14.03
C TYR A 18 -6.57 -0.26 -14.09
N TYR A 19 -7.18 -0.11 -12.90
CA TYR A 19 -8.59 0.21 -12.73
C TYR A 19 -8.81 1.66 -12.36
N GLN A 20 -9.94 2.23 -12.78
CA GLN A 20 -10.38 3.53 -12.31
C GLN A 20 -10.75 3.43 -10.82
N PRO A 21 -10.11 4.22 -9.94
CA PRO A 21 -10.47 4.22 -8.53
C PRO A 21 -11.89 4.77 -8.33
N THR A 22 -12.65 4.16 -7.42
CA THR A 22 -13.98 4.59 -7.03
C THR A 22 -14.19 4.34 -5.53
N VAL A 23 -15.01 5.16 -4.89
CA VAL A 23 -15.52 4.93 -3.53
C VAL A 23 -16.97 4.45 -3.54
N ARG A 24 -17.56 4.34 -4.75
CA ARG A 24 -18.93 3.88 -4.91
C ARG A 24 -18.93 2.37 -5.12
N LEU A 25 -19.58 1.64 -4.21
CA LEU A 25 -19.82 0.21 -4.34
C LEU A 25 -20.89 -0.11 -5.38
N GLY A 26 -21.99 0.64 -5.38
CA GLY A 26 -23.11 0.37 -6.25
C GLY A 26 -24.25 1.39 -6.07
N ARG A 27 -25.43 1.02 -6.50
CA ARG A 27 -26.67 1.83 -6.41
C ARG A 27 -27.74 1.02 -5.71
N LEU A 28 -28.52 1.69 -4.84
CA LEU A 28 -29.74 1.11 -4.29
C LEU A 28 -30.79 1.02 -5.38
N THR A 29 -31.41 -0.12 -5.52
CA THR A 29 -32.62 -0.33 -6.29
C THR A 29 -33.86 -0.26 -5.36
N GLY A 30 -35.07 -0.13 -5.94
CA GLY A 30 -36.30 0.17 -5.18
C GLY A 30 -36.61 -0.73 -3.99
N ASP A 31 -36.06 -1.94 -3.94
CA ASP A 31 -36.27 -2.94 -2.88
C ASP A 31 -35.11 -2.98 -1.85
N SER A 32 -34.32 -1.90 -1.73
CA SER A 32 -33.16 -1.82 -0.85
C SER A 32 -32.02 -2.80 -1.18
N GLU A 33 -32.04 -3.40 -2.35
CA GLU A 33 -30.97 -4.24 -2.85
C GLU A 33 -29.87 -3.38 -3.47
N VAL A 34 -28.60 -3.67 -3.14
CA VAL A 34 -27.45 -2.98 -3.73
C VAL A 34 -27.06 -3.65 -5.04
N LYS A 35 -27.27 -2.94 -6.15
CA LYS A 35 -26.70 -3.35 -7.44
C LYS A 35 -25.26 -2.83 -7.51
N GLU A 36 -24.30 -3.72 -7.37
CA GLU A 36 -22.88 -3.38 -7.41
C GLU A 36 -22.46 -2.85 -8.80
N ASP A 37 -21.58 -1.85 -8.78
CA ASP A 37 -20.96 -1.33 -10.00
C ASP A 37 -19.83 -2.28 -10.43
N THR A 38 -19.74 -2.55 -11.73
CA THR A 38 -18.59 -3.28 -12.29
C THR A 38 -17.34 -2.39 -12.28
N PRO A 39 -16.21 -2.86 -11.72
CA PRO A 39 -14.95 -2.11 -11.75
C PRO A 39 -14.54 -1.77 -13.19
N LYS A 40 -14.23 -0.51 -13.45
CA LYS A 40 -13.84 -0.04 -14.77
C LYS A 40 -12.36 -0.26 -15.01
N LEU A 41 -12.02 -1.24 -15.84
CA LEU A 41 -10.65 -1.48 -16.31
C LEU A 41 -10.25 -0.40 -17.32
N LEU A 42 -9.13 0.31 -17.06
CA LEU A 42 -8.58 1.34 -17.95
C LEU A 42 -7.45 0.78 -18.81
N SER A 43 -6.66 -0.16 -18.28
CA SER A 43 -5.59 -0.84 -19.01
C SER A 43 -5.37 -2.23 -18.40
N ASP A 44 -5.15 -3.23 -19.24
CA ASP A 44 -4.76 -4.59 -18.84
C ASP A 44 -3.27 -4.89 -19.11
N LYS A 45 -2.54 -3.90 -19.61
CA LYS A 45 -1.15 -4.03 -20.10
C LYS A 45 -0.23 -2.95 -19.54
N THR A 46 -0.46 -2.48 -18.31
CA THR A 46 0.41 -1.48 -17.68
C THR A 46 1.83 -2.03 -17.49
N LEU A 47 1.94 -3.32 -17.15
CA LEU A 47 3.17 -4.11 -17.15
C LEU A 47 2.86 -5.59 -17.36
N ARG A 48 3.89 -6.36 -17.70
CA ARG A 48 3.75 -7.80 -17.91
C ARG A 48 3.49 -8.53 -16.57
N PRO A 49 2.66 -9.58 -16.55
CA PRO A 49 2.34 -10.33 -15.33
C PRO A 49 3.57 -10.87 -14.58
N GLU A 50 4.59 -11.33 -15.31
CA GLU A 50 5.83 -11.88 -14.72
C GLU A 50 6.62 -10.79 -13.97
N VAL A 51 6.61 -9.56 -14.51
CA VAL A 51 7.24 -8.40 -13.86
C VAL A 51 6.48 -8.06 -12.57
N SER A 52 5.15 -8.10 -12.60
CA SER A 52 4.30 -7.89 -11.43
C SER A 52 4.61 -8.91 -10.32
N GLU A 53 4.77 -10.18 -10.67
CA GLU A 53 5.13 -11.24 -9.74
C GLU A 53 6.51 -10.99 -9.11
N THR A 54 7.50 -10.70 -9.95
CA THR A 54 8.86 -10.37 -9.49
C THR A 54 8.86 -9.19 -8.52
N ILE A 55 8.10 -8.13 -8.82
CA ILE A 55 8.02 -6.95 -7.95
C ILE A 55 7.33 -7.30 -6.62
N ARG A 56 6.27 -8.11 -6.63
CA ARG A 56 5.63 -8.57 -5.37
C ARG A 56 6.64 -9.32 -4.49
N ASP A 57 7.41 -10.24 -5.07
CA ASP A 57 8.44 -10.97 -4.31
C ASP A 57 9.54 -10.04 -3.79
N MET A 58 9.98 -9.05 -4.56
CA MET A 58 10.93 -8.05 -4.11
C MET A 58 10.38 -7.20 -2.95
N LEU A 59 9.11 -6.81 -3.00
CA LEU A 59 8.45 -6.04 -1.95
C LEU A 59 8.26 -6.87 -0.67
N TYR A 60 7.96 -8.16 -0.81
CA TYR A 60 7.91 -9.12 0.29
C TYR A 60 9.29 -9.22 0.95
N GLN A 61 10.33 -9.48 0.17
CA GLN A 61 11.70 -9.59 0.68
C GLN A 61 12.18 -8.28 1.32
N ALA A 62 11.91 -7.12 0.70
CA ALA A 62 12.29 -5.82 1.22
C ALA A 62 11.68 -5.52 2.61
N ARG A 63 10.46 -5.99 2.87
CA ARG A 63 9.82 -5.86 4.17
C ARG A 63 10.57 -6.65 5.26
N TYR A 64 10.98 -7.87 4.98
CA TYR A 64 11.63 -8.75 5.97
C TYR A 64 13.12 -8.44 6.12
N LEU A 65 13.84 -8.18 5.04
CA LEU A 65 15.27 -7.94 5.06
C LEU A 65 15.62 -6.47 5.42
N GLY A 66 14.86 -5.52 4.89
CA GLY A 66 15.13 -4.09 5.05
C GLY A 66 14.86 -3.52 6.43
N ALA A 67 14.10 -4.22 7.26
CA ALA A 67 13.75 -3.79 8.61
C ALA A 67 14.68 -4.34 9.72
N GLY A 68 15.86 -4.84 9.35
CA GLY A 68 16.80 -5.43 10.31
C GLY A 68 16.24 -6.63 11.06
N GLY A 69 15.39 -7.44 10.42
CA GLY A 69 14.76 -8.62 11.01
C GLY A 69 13.61 -8.32 11.98
N ARG A 70 13.10 -7.08 12.01
CA ARG A 70 11.97 -6.70 12.87
C ARG A 70 10.68 -7.45 12.53
N TYR A 71 10.50 -7.81 11.27
CA TYR A 71 9.30 -8.52 10.81
C TYR A 71 9.64 -10.00 10.62
N LYS A 72 9.10 -10.82 11.51
CA LYS A 72 9.15 -12.26 11.34
C LYS A 72 8.10 -12.66 10.32
N ASP A 73 8.43 -13.61 9.46
CA ASP A 73 7.45 -14.28 8.63
C ASP A 73 6.39 -14.91 9.53
N ASN A 74 5.17 -14.41 9.44
CA ASN A 74 4.01 -14.90 10.18
C ASN A 74 3.12 -15.82 9.33
N GLY A 75 3.63 -16.24 8.16
CA GLY A 75 2.92 -17.10 7.21
C GLY A 75 1.97 -16.37 6.27
N TYR A 76 1.94 -15.02 6.31
CA TYR A 76 1.17 -14.20 5.37
C TYR A 76 2.08 -13.53 4.35
N TYR A 77 1.62 -13.47 3.11
CA TYR A 77 2.37 -12.79 2.05
C TYR A 77 2.07 -11.29 2.04
N VAL A 78 2.81 -10.56 2.88
CA VAL A 78 2.68 -9.10 3.04
C VAL A 78 3.96 -8.42 2.58
N GLY A 79 3.86 -7.52 1.62
CA GLY A 79 4.99 -6.77 1.07
C GLY A 79 4.76 -5.28 1.11
N GLY A 80 5.81 -4.49 0.96
CA GLY A 80 5.68 -3.03 0.91
C GLY A 80 7.02 -2.31 0.86
N LYS A 81 6.92 -0.98 0.74
CA LYS A 81 8.08 -0.09 0.64
C LYS A 81 7.85 1.20 1.40
N SER A 82 8.84 1.58 2.19
CA SER A 82 8.91 2.88 2.85
C SER A 82 9.44 3.95 1.90
N GLY A 83 9.01 5.18 2.10
CA GLY A 83 9.54 6.37 1.48
C GLY A 83 9.74 7.47 2.52
N THR A 84 10.77 8.28 2.34
CA THR A 84 11.02 9.46 3.18
C THR A 84 11.42 10.61 2.27
N ALA A 85 10.72 11.72 2.38
CA ALA A 85 11.04 12.96 1.66
C ALA A 85 11.25 14.10 2.66
N GLN A 86 12.35 14.83 2.53
CA GLN A 86 12.55 16.08 3.27
C GLN A 86 11.63 17.16 2.69
N LYS A 87 11.13 18.03 3.56
CA LYS A 87 10.37 19.22 3.17
C LYS A 87 11.30 20.42 3.10
N VAL A 88 10.92 21.39 2.28
CA VAL A 88 11.60 22.68 2.26
C VAL A 88 11.18 23.48 3.50
N ASP A 89 12.13 23.94 4.29
CA ASP A 89 11.86 24.85 5.39
C ASP A 89 11.48 26.23 4.81
N PRO A 90 10.28 26.74 5.10
CA PRO A 90 9.83 28.02 4.55
C PRO A 90 10.66 29.22 5.04
N LYS A 91 11.41 29.08 6.11
CA LYS A 91 12.28 30.15 6.65
C LYS A 91 13.61 30.24 5.93
N THR A 92 14.18 29.11 5.55
CA THR A 92 15.52 29.04 4.96
C THR A 92 15.53 28.80 3.47
N GLY A 93 14.43 28.28 2.89
CA GLY A 93 14.33 27.82 1.50
C GLY A 93 15.14 26.57 1.19
N ALA A 94 15.78 25.95 2.19
CA ALA A 94 16.57 24.73 2.06
C ALA A 94 15.76 23.50 2.53
N TYR A 95 16.24 22.30 2.22
CA TYR A 95 15.68 21.08 2.79
C TYR A 95 15.88 21.04 4.30
N SER A 96 14.81 20.71 5.03
CA SER A 96 14.83 20.63 6.49
C SER A 96 15.36 19.28 6.95
N ASP A 97 16.16 19.28 8.01
CA ASP A 97 16.62 18.05 8.66
C ASP A 97 15.57 17.43 9.58
N THR A 98 14.50 18.18 9.89
CA THR A 98 13.46 17.75 10.85
C THR A 98 12.06 17.67 10.27
N LEU A 99 11.76 18.45 9.22
CA LEU A 99 10.47 18.44 8.55
C LEU A 99 10.48 17.44 7.40
N THR A 100 9.73 16.36 7.54
CA THR A 100 9.72 15.27 6.57
C THR A 100 8.30 14.78 6.28
N THR A 101 8.14 14.13 5.13
CA THR A 101 6.99 13.28 4.82
C THR A 101 7.47 11.83 4.81
N GLY A 102 7.06 11.07 5.82
CA GLY A 102 7.26 9.62 5.87
C GLY A 102 6.09 8.89 5.22
N THR A 103 6.35 7.95 4.34
CA THR A 103 5.31 7.14 3.69
C THR A 103 5.63 5.66 3.80
N TYR A 104 4.59 4.84 3.81
CA TYR A 104 4.68 3.41 3.58
C TYR A 104 3.51 2.98 2.70
N ILE A 105 3.79 2.26 1.63
CA ILE A 105 2.79 1.62 0.80
C ILE A 105 3.06 0.12 0.76
N GLY A 106 2.01 -0.68 0.94
CA GLY A 106 2.14 -2.12 0.94
C GLY A 106 0.83 -2.82 0.62
N PHE A 107 0.91 -4.13 0.51
CA PHE A 107 -0.19 -5.01 0.17
C PHE A 107 -0.17 -6.25 1.06
N GLY A 108 -1.34 -6.90 1.18
CA GLY A 108 -1.45 -8.25 1.70
C GLY A 108 -2.07 -9.16 0.65
N ALA A 109 -1.61 -10.40 0.61
CA ALA A 109 -2.04 -11.41 -0.31
C ALA A 109 -2.26 -12.75 0.41
N ASP A 110 -3.06 -13.61 -0.21
CA ASP A 110 -3.25 -14.98 0.23
C ASP A 110 -2.06 -15.89 -0.15
N LYS A 111 -2.14 -17.17 0.21
CA LYS A 111 -1.13 -18.18 -0.12
C LYS A 111 -0.89 -18.38 -1.63
N THR A 112 -1.82 -17.95 -2.48
CA THR A 112 -1.63 -17.95 -3.95
C THR A 112 -0.91 -16.71 -4.44
N LYS A 113 -0.47 -15.83 -3.52
CA LYS A 113 0.13 -14.52 -3.80
C LYS A 113 -0.79 -13.55 -4.54
N THR A 114 -2.11 -13.80 -4.49
CA THR A 114 -3.11 -12.89 -5.05
C THR A 114 -3.39 -11.76 -4.05
N ALA A 115 -3.02 -10.53 -4.43
CA ALA A 115 -3.21 -9.36 -3.59
C ALA A 115 -4.70 -9.11 -3.29
N LYS A 116 -5.03 -8.91 -2.02
CA LYS A 116 -6.39 -8.66 -1.53
C LYS A 116 -6.64 -7.19 -1.22
N TYR A 117 -5.61 -6.49 -0.75
CA TYR A 117 -5.69 -5.07 -0.43
C TYR A 117 -4.36 -4.36 -0.66
N VAL A 118 -4.46 -3.06 -0.81
CA VAL A 118 -3.34 -2.12 -0.77
C VAL A 118 -3.64 -1.06 0.28
N ILE A 119 -2.63 -0.74 1.09
CA ILE A 119 -2.71 0.33 2.08
C ILE A 119 -1.54 1.27 1.85
N MET A 120 -1.82 2.57 1.84
CA MET A 120 -0.82 3.62 1.86
C MET A 120 -1.00 4.48 3.09
N VAL A 121 0.07 4.65 3.83
CA VAL A 121 0.15 5.53 5.00
C VAL A 121 1.09 6.68 4.68
N ARG A 122 0.69 7.89 5.03
CA ARG A 122 1.51 9.09 4.99
C ARG A 122 1.47 9.78 6.34
N VAL A 123 2.64 10.12 6.84
CA VAL A 123 2.81 10.88 8.08
C VAL A 123 3.67 12.10 7.77
N ASP A 124 3.13 13.27 8.00
CA ASP A 124 3.84 14.52 7.84
C ASP A 124 4.38 15.00 9.20
N ASP A 125 5.65 15.40 9.21
CA ASP A 125 6.32 16.03 10.35
C ASP A 125 6.21 15.21 11.64
N ALA A 126 6.52 13.91 11.54
CA ALA A 126 6.49 13.01 12.68
C ALA A 126 7.42 13.50 13.80
N ARG A 127 6.87 13.66 15.00
CA ARG A 127 7.60 14.19 16.16
C ARG A 127 8.10 13.09 17.10
N ASN A 128 7.41 11.96 17.12
CA ASN A 128 7.70 10.82 18.01
C ASN A 128 8.03 9.59 17.17
N GLY A 129 9.01 8.79 17.59
CA GLY A 129 9.33 7.51 16.96
C GLY A 129 10.20 7.58 15.70
N GLY A 130 10.63 8.78 15.29
CA GLY A 130 11.50 8.98 14.12
C GLY A 130 10.76 9.53 12.91
N TYR A 131 11.53 10.17 12.03
CA TYR A 131 11.01 10.95 10.90
C TYR A 131 10.90 10.14 9.59
N SER A 132 11.48 8.95 9.52
CA SER A 132 11.46 8.12 8.31
C SER A 132 10.14 7.41 8.09
N GLY A 133 9.84 7.06 6.85
CA GLY A 133 8.66 6.27 6.52
C GLY A 133 8.61 4.92 7.22
N SER A 134 9.76 4.30 7.46
CA SER A 134 9.86 3.03 8.20
C SER A 134 9.60 3.19 9.71
N ALA A 135 9.93 4.35 10.28
CA ALA A 135 9.70 4.62 11.70
C ALA A 135 8.31 5.19 11.98
N ALA A 136 7.80 6.08 11.13
CA ALA A 136 6.55 6.79 11.34
C ALA A 136 5.33 6.10 10.69
N ALA A 137 5.44 5.70 9.41
CA ALA A 137 4.31 5.22 8.63
C ALA A 137 4.16 3.69 8.66
N GLN A 138 5.25 2.94 8.68
CA GLN A 138 5.19 1.48 8.63
C GLN A 138 4.49 0.84 9.84
N PRO A 139 4.66 1.29 11.11
CA PRO A 139 3.92 0.71 12.22
C PRO A 139 2.40 0.87 12.10
N ILE A 140 1.95 1.98 11.51
CA ILE A 140 0.52 2.20 11.23
C ILE A 140 0.04 1.24 10.14
N PHE A 141 0.83 1.10 9.07
CA PHE A 141 0.54 0.11 8.03
C PHE A 141 0.42 -1.30 8.62
N ASP A 142 1.33 -1.70 9.51
CA ASP A 142 1.36 -3.03 10.11
C ASP A 142 0.09 -3.32 10.92
N ASN A 143 -0.36 -2.36 11.72
CA ASN A 143 -1.61 -2.49 12.47
C ASN A 143 -2.82 -2.61 11.55
N MET A 144 -2.91 -1.77 10.51
CA MET A 144 -3.98 -1.83 9.52
C MET A 144 -3.93 -3.13 8.71
N SER A 145 -2.74 -3.57 8.31
CA SER A 145 -2.53 -4.81 7.56
C SER A 145 -2.96 -6.04 8.38
N ASN A 146 -2.61 -6.10 9.67
CA ASN A 146 -3.04 -7.17 10.56
C ASN A 146 -4.58 -7.21 10.70
N PHE A 147 -5.22 -6.05 10.79
CA PHE A 147 -6.68 -5.97 10.78
C PHE A 147 -7.27 -6.48 9.46
N MET A 148 -6.75 -6.02 8.31
CA MET A 148 -7.23 -6.41 6.99
C MET A 148 -7.06 -7.90 6.70
N ILE A 149 -5.98 -8.52 7.17
CA ILE A 149 -5.76 -9.97 7.07
C ILE A 149 -6.93 -10.74 7.71
N GLN A 150 -7.37 -10.30 8.88
CA GLN A 150 -8.48 -10.93 9.59
C GLN A 150 -9.82 -10.62 8.93
N TYR A 151 -10.04 -9.35 8.54
CA TYR A 151 -11.27 -8.89 7.93
C TYR A 151 -11.55 -9.55 6.58
N GLU A 152 -10.54 -9.67 5.73
CA GLU A 152 -10.63 -10.31 4.40
C GLU A 152 -10.55 -11.85 4.48
N GLY A 153 -10.36 -12.43 5.67
CA GLY A 153 -10.21 -13.88 5.82
C GLY A 153 -9.02 -14.45 5.03
N VAL A 154 -7.92 -13.67 4.94
CA VAL A 154 -6.73 -14.07 4.19
C VAL A 154 -6.13 -15.33 4.81
N SER A 155 -5.98 -16.40 4.02
CA SER A 155 -5.35 -17.66 4.45
C SER A 155 -3.82 -17.58 4.40
N LYS A 156 -3.18 -18.29 5.34
CA LYS A 156 -1.72 -18.49 5.34
C LYS A 156 -1.29 -19.41 4.21
#